data_efe7e391d5a8efdff5916ef1288540fc
#
_entry.id   efe7e391d5a8efdff5916ef1288540fc
#
_cell.length_a   1.000
_cell.length_b   1.000
_cell.length_c   1.000
_cell.angle_alpha   90.00
_cell.angle_beta   90.00
_cell.angle_gamma   90.00
#
_symmetry.space_group_name_H-M   'P 1'
#
loop_
_entity.id
_entity.type
_entity.pdbx_description
1 polymer ?
#
loop_
_entity_poly.entity_id
_entity_poly.type
_entity_poly.pdbx_seq_one_letter_code
_entity_poly.pdbx_strand_id
1 'polypeptide(L)'
;MPRVLVDCGNCGPDFNSIRQMVSSHFSAKVLQTHGADDTLKLLRERKVDLVTVNRKLDRDYTDGLDVVKRIKADPDVGNVPVMLLTNYEEHQQSAIAAGCERGFGKLAMGDPATCELLAPFLSE
;
A
#
# COMPACT_ATOMS: atom_id res chain seq x y z
N MET A 1 12.54 -5.84 -15.18
CA MET A 1 12.39 -4.61 -14.40
C MET A 1 11.84 -4.96 -13.04
N PRO A 2 12.39 -4.47 -11.93
CA PRO A 2 11.83 -4.76 -10.62
C PRO A 2 10.44 -4.16 -10.48
N ARG A 3 9.61 -4.83 -9.72
CA ARG A 3 8.30 -4.31 -9.34
C ARG A 3 8.46 -3.13 -8.39
N VAL A 4 7.44 -2.29 -8.31
CA VAL A 4 7.46 -1.11 -7.46
C VAL A 4 6.25 -1.10 -6.54
N LEU A 5 6.53 -0.98 -5.23
CA LEU A 5 5.53 -0.77 -4.20
C LEU A 5 5.67 0.65 -3.66
N VAL A 6 4.56 1.37 -3.57
CA VAL A 6 4.52 2.67 -2.91
C VAL A 6 3.80 2.50 -1.58
N ASP A 7 4.48 2.86 -0.48
CA ASP A 7 3.92 2.79 0.86
C ASP A 7 3.57 4.20 1.33
N CYS A 8 2.28 4.44 1.52
CA CYS A 8 1.73 5.75 1.85
C CYS A 8 1.36 5.86 3.31
N GLY A 9 1.87 6.88 3.99
CA GLY A 9 1.38 7.31 5.30
C GLY A 9 1.96 6.58 6.49
N ASN A 10 2.99 5.76 6.33
CA ASN A 10 3.70 5.15 7.45
C ASN A 10 4.85 6.04 7.92
N CYS A 11 5.10 6.04 9.23
CA CYS A 11 6.28 6.71 9.79
C CYS A 11 7.56 6.01 9.32
N GLY A 12 8.72 6.66 9.53
CA GLY A 12 10.00 6.13 9.11
C GLY A 12 10.27 4.70 9.56
N PRO A 13 10.15 4.37 10.86
CA PRO A 13 10.36 3.00 11.34
C PRO A 13 9.43 1.96 10.71
N ASP A 14 8.15 2.28 10.56
CA ASP A 14 7.20 1.36 9.96
C ASP A 14 7.45 1.18 8.47
N PHE A 15 7.77 2.27 7.77
CA PHE A 15 8.19 2.19 6.37
C PHE A 15 9.41 1.30 6.19
N ASN A 16 10.41 1.46 7.05
CA ASN A 16 11.63 0.63 6.98
C ASN A 16 11.32 -0.84 7.22
N SER A 17 10.40 -1.15 8.13
CA SER A 17 9.99 -2.53 8.38
C SER A 17 9.31 -3.15 7.15
N ILE A 18 8.45 -2.40 6.49
CA ILE A 18 7.79 -2.84 5.25
C ILE A 18 8.83 -3.05 4.15
N ARG A 19 9.74 -2.10 3.97
CA ARG A 19 10.80 -2.19 2.97
C ARG A 19 11.67 -3.43 3.18
N GLN A 20 12.07 -3.70 4.43
CA GLN A 20 12.88 -4.86 4.75
C GLN A 20 12.13 -6.17 4.48
N MET A 21 10.88 -6.24 4.87
CA MET A 21 10.05 -7.43 4.63
C MET A 21 9.92 -7.70 3.12
N VAL A 22 9.58 -6.68 2.35
CA VAL A 22 9.44 -6.81 0.90
C VAL A 22 10.76 -7.19 0.26
N SER A 23 11.86 -6.52 0.62
CA SER A 23 13.19 -6.79 0.04
C SER A 23 13.71 -8.18 0.38
N SER A 24 13.26 -8.76 1.51
CA SER A 24 13.67 -10.11 1.90
C SER A 24 13.00 -11.20 1.05
N HIS A 25 11.88 -10.90 0.41
CA HIS A 25 11.08 -11.90 -0.31
C HIS A 25 10.92 -11.60 -1.80
N PHE A 26 11.14 -10.37 -2.24
CA PHE A 26 10.91 -9.94 -3.61
C PHE A 26 12.01 -9.01 -4.10
N SER A 27 12.24 -9.00 -5.42
CA SER A 27 13.12 -8.02 -6.07
C SER A 27 12.35 -6.73 -6.37
N ALA A 28 11.66 -6.19 -5.38
CA ALA A 28 10.80 -5.02 -5.55
C ALA A 28 11.46 -3.77 -4.94
N LYS A 29 11.22 -2.64 -5.59
CA LYS A 29 11.60 -1.33 -5.07
C LYS A 29 10.46 -0.79 -4.21
N VAL A 30 10.77 -0.23 -3.05
CA VAL A 30 9.76 0.32 -2.14
C VAL A 30 10.01 1.81 -1.99
N LEU A 31 8.99 2.60 -2.30
CA LEU A 31 9.01 4.06 -2.24
C LEU A 31 8.03 4.55 -1.18
N GLN A 32 8.36 5.67 -0.54
CA GLN A 32 7.53 6.24 0.52
C GLN A 32 6.78 7.48 0.02
N THR A 33 5.49 7.56 0.35
CA THR A 33 4.70 8.79 0.23
C THR A 33 3.99 9.08 1.55
N HIS A 34 3.37 10.24 1.67
CA HIS A 34 2.82 10.69 2.94
C HIS A 34 1.34 10.99 2.91
N GLY A 35 0.76 11.23 1.76
CA GLY A 35 -0.66 11.55 1.62
C GLY A 35 -1.16 11.27 0.21
N ALA A 36 -2.39 11.73 -0.07
CA ALA A 36 -3.01 11.48 -1.36
C ALA A 36 -2.32 12.23 -2.50
N ASP A 37 -1.94 13.50 -2.26
CA ASP A 37 -1.41 14.34 -3.33
C ASP A 37 -0.06 13.84 -3.85
N ASP A 38 0.89 13.55 -2.98
CA ASP A 38 2.19 13.03 -3.40
C ASP A 38 2.11 11.62 -3.95
N THR A 39 1.18 10.80 -3.44
CA THR A 39 0.94 9.47 -3.98
C THR A 39 0.39 9.56 -5.40
N LEU A 40 -0.63 10.36 -5.65
CA LEU A 40 -1.20 10.54 -6.98
C LEU A 40 -0.17 11.07 -7.97
N LYS A 41 0.65 12.03 -7.54
CA LYS A 41 1.72 12.56 -8.38
C LYS A 41 2.69 11.45 -8.81
N LEU A 42 3.12 10.63 -7.86
CA LEU A 42 4.05 9.53 -8.14
C LEU A 42 3.44 8.50 -9.09
N LEU A 43 2.15 8.17 -8.90
CA LEU A 43 1.46 7.22 -9.77
C LEU A 43 1.35 7.72 -11.21
N ARG A 44 1.30 9.04 -11.43
CA ARG A 44 1.29 9.62 -12.76
C ARG A 44 2.68 9.65 -13.40
N GLU A 45 3.73 9.70 -12.60
CA GLU A 45 5.10 9.87 -13.09
C GLU A 45 5.78 8.55 -13.44
N ARG A 46 5.33 7.45 -12.89
CA ARG A 46 5.97 6.16 -13.11
C ARG A 46 5.00 5.00 -12.91
N LYS A 47 5.36 3.83 -13.46
CA LYS A 47 4.60 2.61 -13.24
C LYS A 47 4.79 2.14 -11.79
N VAL A 48 3.67 1.86 -11.13
CA VAL A 48 3.64 1.30 -9.77
C VAL A 48 2.79 0.03 -9.81
N ASP A 49 3.26 -1.01 -9.16
CA ASP A 49 2.60 -2.32 -9.19
C ASP A 49 1.66 -2.54 -8.02
N LEU A 50 1.91 -1.84 -6.89
CA LEU A 50 1.09 -1.95 -5.69
C LEU A 50 1.25 -0.70 -4.84
N VAL A 51 0.16 -0.23 -4.26
CA VAL A 51 0.16 0.84 -3.25
C VAL A 51 -0.35 0.26 -1.94
N THR A 52 0.40 0.44 -0.86
CA THR A 52 -0.07 0.16 0.49
C THR A 52 -0.34 1.47 1.20
N VAL A 53 -1.47 1.56 1.89
CA VAL A 53 -1.89 2.79 2.57
C VAL A 53 -2.10 2.49 4.04
N ASN A 54 -1.44 3.23 4.92
CA ASN A 54 -1.65 3.10 6.34
C ASN A 54 -3.08 3.52 6.70
N ARG A 55 -3.69 2.84 7.65
CA ARG A 55 -5.09 3.15 8.02
C ARG A 55 -5.25 4.60 8.50
N LYS A 56 -4.25 5.11 9.23
CA LYS A 56 -4.19 6.54 9.57
C LYS A 56 -2.82 7.07 9.19
N LEU A 57 -2.80 8.17 8.42
CA LEU A 57 -1.56 8.73 7.94
C LEU A 57 -0.77 9.35 9.09
N ASP A 58 0.56 9.19 9.05
CA ASP A 58 1.44 9.58 10.15
C ASP A 58 1.53 11.10 10.38
N ARG A 59 1.35 11.90 9.33
CA ARG A 59 1.56 13.35 9.41
C ARG A 59 0.34 14.12 9.90
N ASP A 60 -0.85 13.73 9.46
CA ASP A 60 -2.07 14.53 9.71
C ASP A 60 -3.24 13.69 10.21
N TYR A 61 -3.03 12.42 10.46
CA TYR A 61 -4.06 11.46 10.92
C TYR A 61 -5.25 11.31 9.97
N THR A 62 -5.09 11.70 8.70
CA THR A 62 -6.10 11.45 7.67
C THR A 62 -6.40 9.95 7.60
N ASP A 63 -7.67 9.59 7.44
CA ASP A 63 -8.06 8.20 7.28
C ASP A 63 -7.52 7.68 5.94
N GLY A 64 -6.78 6.55 5.98
CA GLY A 64 -6.23 5.96 4.78
C GLY A 64 -7.28 5.57 3.75
N LEU A 65 -8.51 5.28 4.19
CA LEU A 65 -9.61 4.99 3.27
C LEU A 65 -9.93 6.18 2.36
N ASP A 66 -9.76 7.41 2.86
CA ASP A 66 -9.95 8.61 2.02
C ASP A 66 -8.92 8.68 0.91
N VAL A 67 -7.67 8.30 1.19
CA VAL A 67 -6.62 8.19 0.17
C VAL A 67 -6.99 7.13 -0.87
N VAL A 68 -7.44 5.96 -0.41
CA VAL A 68 -7.90 4.88 -1.30
C VAL A 68 -8.97 5.38 -2.24
N LYS A 69 -9.99 6.07 -1.71
CA LYS A 69 -11.10 6.56 -2.52
C LYS A 69 -10.64 7.58 -3.57
N ARG A 70 -9.71 8.46 -3.22
CA ARG A 70 -9.15 9.42 -4.17
C ARG A 70 -8.38 8.73 -5.30
N ILE A 71 -7.59 7.71 -4.97
CA ILE A 71 -6.85 6.95 -5.99
C ILE A 71 -7.84 6.24 -6.91
N LYS A 72 -8.83 5.54 -6.35
CA LYS A 72 -9.77 4.74 -7.13
C LYS A 72 -10.71 5.59 -8.00
N ALA A 73 -10.95 6.83 -7.61
CA ALA A 73 -11.76 7.77 -8.39
C ALA A 73 -10.98 8.42 -9.54
N ASP A 74 -9.66 8.32 -9.56
CA ASP A 74 -8.83 8.94 -10.60
C ASP A 74 -8.88 8.10 -11.87
N PRO A 75 -9.32 8.67 -13.01
CA PRO A 75 -9.46 7.90 -14.24
C PRO A 75 -8.14 7.44 -14.85
N ASP A 76 -7.03 8.10 -14.51
CA ASP A 76 -5.72 7.79 -15.10
C ASP A 76 -4.98 6.70 -14.32
N VAL A 77 -5.14 6.66 -13.00
CA VAL A 77 -4.34 5.77 -12.15
C VAL A 77 -5.18 4.84 -11.27
N GLY A 78 -6.49 4.93 -11.34
CA GLY A 78 -7.41 4.18 -10.47
C GLY A 78 -7.34 2.66 -10.61
N ASN A 79 -6.69 2.14 -11.65
CA ASN A 79 -6.52 0.70 -11.86
C ASN A 79 -5.37 0.10 -11.05
N VAL A 80 -4.53 0.92 -10.41
CA VAL A 80 -3.42 0.39 -9.60
C VAL A 80 -3.98 -0.42 -8.44
N PRO A 81 -3.41 -1.61 -8.15
CA PRO A 81 -3.80 -2.35 -6.95
C PRO A 81 -3.45 -1.56 -5.69
N VAL A 82 -4.37 -1.52 -4.74
CA VAL A 82 -4.20 -0.82 -3.46
C VAL A 82 -4.58 -1.75 -2.33
N MET A 83 -3.79 -1.75 -1.27
CA MET A 83 -4.08 -2.47 -0.02
C MET A 83 -4.12 -1.48 1.14
N LEU A 84 -5.09 -1.63 2.03
CA LEU A 84 -5.11 -0.89 3.29
C LEU A 84 -4.37 -1.70 4.35
N LEU A 85 -3.48 -1.06 5.11
CA LEU A 85 -2.75 -1.70 6.20
C LEU A 85 -3.52 -1.50 7.50
N THR A 86 -4.17 -2.55 7.97
CA THR A 86 -4.92 -2.57 9.21
C THR A 86 -5.02 -3.98 9.76
N ASN A 87 -5.01 -4.11 11.08
CA ASN A 87 -5.17 -5.39 11.77
C ASN A 87 -6.64 -5.78 11.95
N TYR A 88 -7.58 -4.88 11.64
CA TYR A 88 -9.01 -5.09 11.90
C TYR A 88 -9.74 -5.54 10.65
N GLU A 89 -10.44 -6.67 10.75
CA GLU A 89 -11.18 -7.25 9.62
C GLU A 89 -12.22 -6.29 9.07
N GLU A 90 -12.92 -5.57 9.91
CA GLU A 90 -13.95 -4.61 9.49
C GLU A 90 -13.36 -3.50 8.60
N HIS A 91 -12.12 -3.06 8.88
CA HIS A 91 -11.45 -2.08 8.02
C HIS A 91 -11.00 -2.69 6.70
N GLN A 92 -10.59 -3.96 6.70
CA GLN A 92 -10.28 -4.67 5.46
C GLN A 92 -11.53 -4.77 4.58
N GLN A 93 -12.68 -5.09 5.15
CA GLN A 93 -13.93 -5.18 4.40
C GLN A 93 -14.34 -3.84 3.80
N SER A 94 -14.19 -2.75 4.55
CA SER A 94 -14.46 -1.40 4.04
C SER A 94 -13.53 -1.04 2.88
N ALA A 95 -12.26 -1.40 2.97
CA ALA A 95 -11.28 -1.14 1.92
C ALA A 95 -11.59 -1.95 0.65
N ILE A 96 -11.93 -3.22 0.81
CA ILE A 96 -12.31 -4.09 -0.32
C ILE A 96 -13.55 -3.52 -1.02
N ALA A 97 -14.55 -3.07 -0.24
CA ALA A 97 -15.74 -2.43 -0.81
C ALA A 97 -15.41 -1.15 -1.57
N ALA A 98 -14.33 -0.46 -1.21
CA ALA A 98 -13.87 0.74 -1.91
C ALA A 98 -12.96 0.44 -3.11
N GLY A 99 -12.69 -0.83 -3.41
CA GLY A 99 -11.89 -1.24 -4.56
C GLY A 99 -10.49 -1.75 -4.25
N CYS A 100 -10.14 -1.91 -2.97
CA CYS A 100 -8.85 -2.46 -2.58
C CYS A 100 -8.78 -3.97 -2.77
N GLU A 101 -7.55 -4.46 -2.97
CA GLU A 101 -7.21 -5.85 -2.70
C GLU A 101 -7.12 -6.06 -1.19
N ARG A 102 -7.35 -7.30 -0.75
CA ARG A 102 -7.18 -7.60 0.68
C ARG A 102 -5.75 -7.31 1.10
N GLY A 103 -5.61 -6.48 2.14
CA GLY A 103 -4.32 -6.12 2.70
C GLY A 103 -3.99 -6.91 3.96
N PHE A 104 -3.11 -6.35 4.76
CA PHE A 104 -2.61 -6.98 5.99
C PHE A 104 -2.38 -5.92 7.06
N GLY A 105 -2.30 -6.35 8.30
CA GLY A 105 -1.92 -5.50 9.42
C GLY A 105 -0.45 -5.64 9.75
N LYS A 106 0.07 -4.68 10.49
CA LYS A 106 1.48 -4.68 10.91
C LYS A 106 1.82 -5.85 11.83
N LEU A 107 0.84 -6.39 12.54
CA LEU A 107 1.02 -7.58 13.38
C LEU A 107 1.28 -8.85 12.55
N ALA A 108 0.85 -8.87 11.30
CA ALA A 108 1.02 -10.01 10.41
C ALA A 108 2.21 -9.86 9.46
N MET A 109 3.05 -8.84 9.63
CA MET A 109 4.09 -8.51 8.66
C MET A 109 5.09 -9.66 8.44
N GLY A 110 5.37 -10.44 9.48
CA GLY A 110 6.26 -11.59 9.37
C GLY A 110 5.61 -12.90 8.96
N ASP A 111 4.30 -12.92 8.75
CA ASP A 111 3.58 -14.15 8.44
C ASP A 111 3.78 -14.57 6.97
N PRO A 112 3.91 -15.88 6.70
CA PRO A 112 3.95 -16.38 5.31
C PRO A 112 2.72 -15.98 4.51
N ALA A 113 1.55 -15.89 5.14
CA ALA A 113 0.31 -15.48 4.48
C ALA A 113 0.41 -14.07 3.90
N THR A 114 1.15 -13.16 4.55
CA THR A 114 1.38 -11.80 4.04
C THR A 114 2.19 -11.83 2.74
N CYS A 115 3.24 -12.66 2.69
CA CYS A 115 4.01 -12.84 1.46
C CYS A 115 3.13 -13.41 0.34
N GLU A 116 2.22 -14.32 0.65
CA GLU A 116 1.29 -14.89 -0.34
C GLU A 116 0.34 -13.82 -0.89
N LEU A 117 -0.11 -12.88 -0.05
CA LEU A 117 -0.94 -11.76 -0.49
C LEU A 117 -0.18 -10.82 -1.45
N LEU A 118 1.10 -10.61 -1.19
CA LEU A 118 1.93 -9.68 -1.97
C LEU A 118 2.44 -10.30 -3.28
N ALA A 119 2.60 -11.62 -3.32
CA ALA A 119 3.23 -12.31 -4.46
C ALA A 119 2.57 -12.01 -5.81
N PRO A 120 1.23 -11.97 -5.96
CA PRO A 120 0.61 -11.65 -7.25
C PRO A 120 1.03 -10.30 -7.82
N PHE A 121 1.42 -9.35 -6.98
CA PHE A 121 1.76 -7.99 -7.39
C PHE A 121 3.26 -7.74 -7.48
N LEU A 122 4.07 -8.43 -6.67
CA LEU A 122 5.48 -8.13 -6.51
C LEU A 122 6.43 -9.20 -7.07
N SER A 123 5.93 -10.38 -7.39
CA SER A 123 6.75 -11.40 -8.04
C SER A 123 6.99 -11.05 -9.51
N GLU A 124 8.19 -11.28 -9.98
CA GLU A 124 8.52 -11.08 -11.38
C GLU A 124 8.33 -12.32 -12.22
#